data_43dc6fcff37ce37779bb696a6005a5ad
#
_entry.id   43dc6fcff37ce37779bb696a6005a5ad
#
_cell.length_a   1.000
_cell.length_b   1.000
_cell.length_c   1.000
_cell.angle_alpha   90.00
_cell.angle_beta   90.00
_cell.angle_gamma   90.00
#
_symmetry.space_group_name_H-M   'P 1'
#
loop_
_entity.id
_entity.type
_entity.pdbx_description
1 polymer ?
#
loop_
_entity_poly.entity_id
_entity_poly.type
_entity_poly.pdbx_seq_one_letter_code
_entity_poly.pdbx_strand_id
1 'polypeptide(L)'
;MNYKREINIDGPAGNAMNLIVTAKRMGKDLGYTSRSIRKLTNQMTESNDYDRLVQIFLFYFGDYVDLVNSAGEKQYSYKRKYK
;
A
#
# COMPACT_ATOMS: atom_id res chain seq x y z
N MET A 1 3.96 -20.72 5.78
CA MET A 1 4.84 -19.63 6.19
C MET A 1 4.27 -18.32 5.74
N ASN A 2 4.08 -17.42 6.67
CA ASN A 2 3.33 -16.21 6.38
C ASN A 2 4.11 -14.96 6.64
N TYR A 3 5.14 -14.74 5.87
CA TYR A 3 5.81 -13.47 6.02
C TYR A 3 5.38 -12.54 4.91
N LYS A 4 5.37 -11.28 5.24
CA LYS A 4 4.91 -10.25 4.34
C LYS A 4 6.00 -9.85 3.36
N ARG A 5 5.57 -9.43 2.19
CA ARG A 5 6.45 -8.81 1.24
C ARG A 5 6.85 -7.44 1.77
N GLU A 6 8.11 -7.07 1.58
CA GLU A 6 8.57 -5.74 1.99
C GLU A 6 8.78 -4.85 0.79
N ILE A 7 8.37 -3.60 0.93
CA ILE A 7 8.60 -2.57 -0.09
C ILE A 7 9.43 -1.47 0.56
N ASN A 8 10.58 -1.18 -0.04
CA ASN A 8 11.48 -0.15 0.48
C ASN A 8 10.99 1.21 0.00
N ILE A 9 10.51 2.03 0.93
CA ILE A 9 9.96 3.33 0.58
C ILE A 9 11.02 4.41 0.35
N ASP A 10 12.27 4.12 0.66
CA ASP A 10 13.35 5.05 0.35
C ASP A 10 13.82 4.90 -1.09
N GLY A 11 13.41 3.84 -1.76
CA GLY A 11 13.75 3.61 -3.14
C GLY A 11 12.57 3.88 -4.07
N PRO A 12 12.78 3.70 -5.38
CA PRO A 12 11.73 3.99 -6.37
C PRO A 12 10.45 3.21 -6.17
N ALA A 13 10.55 2.00 -5.63
CA ALA A 13 9.35 1.16 -5.43
C ALA A 13 8.37 1.78 -4.45
N GLY A 14 8.84 2.67 -3.60
CA GLY A 14 7.99 3.29 -2.59
C GLY A 14 7.40 4.63 -2.97
N ASN A 15 7.69 5.15 -4.17
CA ASN A 15 7.11 6.43 -4.53
C ASN A 15 5.62 6.26 -4.82
N ALA A 16 4.90 7.40 -4.81
CA ALA A 16 3.44 7.36 -4.90
C ALA A 16 2.95 6.63 -6.15
N MET A 17 3.54 6.92 -7.28
CA MET A 17 3.13 6.32 -8.54
C MET A 17 3.31 4.79 -8.50
N ASN A 18 4.46 4.36 -8.00
CA ASN A 18 4.76 2.93 -7.96
C ASN A 18 3.90 2.20 -6.94
N LEU A 19 3.53 2.86 -5.84
CA LEU A 19 2.60 2.25 -4.89
C LEU A 19 1.22 2.06 -5.51
N ILE A 20 0.78 3.01 -6.33
CA ILE A 20 -0.50 2.87 -7.02
C ILE A 20 -0.45 1.70 -8.01
N VAL A 21 0.64 1.58 -8.75
CA VAL A 21 0.80 0.47 -9.69
C VAL A 21 0.82 -0.87 -8.94
N THR A 22 1.53 -0.90 -7.82
CA THR A 22 1.61 -2.10 -6.98
C THR A 22 0.22 -2.47 -6.46
N ALA A 23 -0.56 -1.46 -6.06
CA ALA A 23 -1.92 -1.70 -5.58
C ALA A 23 -2.80 -2.35 -6.65
N LYS A 24 -2.67 -1.90 -7.89
CA LYS A 24 -3.43 -2.51 -8.99
C LYS A 24 -3.05 -3.97 -9.18
N ARG A 25 -1.76 -4.25 -9.16
CA ARG A 25 -1.29 -5.61 -9.36
C ARG A 25 -1.73 -6.52 -8.22
N MET A 26 -1.56 -6.07 -6.99
CA MET A 26 -1.95 -6.87 -5.84
C MET A 26 -3.46 -7.10 -5.81
N GLY A 27 -4.22 -6.08 -6.17
CA GLY A 27 -5.67 -6.24 -6.24
C GLY A 27 -6.07 -7.34 -7.20
N LYS A 28 -5.45 -7.39 -8.36
CA LYS A 28 -5.70 -8.46 -9.33
C LYS A 28 -5.30 -9.81 -8.76
N ASP A 29 -4.13 -9.88 -8.15
CA ASP A 29 -3.63 -11.14 -7.60
C ASP A 29 -4.53 -11.66 -6.49
N LEU A 30 -5.17 -10.77 -5.75
CA LEU A 30 -6.05 -11.15 -4.66
C LEU A 30 -7.50 -11.36 -5.08
N GLY A 31 -7.77 -11.18 -6.37
CA GLY A 31 -9.11 -11.44 -6.90
C GLY A 31 -10.08 -10.28 -6.78
N TYR A 32 -9.58 -9.08 -6.56
CA TYR A 32 -10.46 -7.91 -6.50
C TYR A 32 -11.09 -7.66 -7.87
N THR A 33 -12.31 -7.15 -7.87
CA THR A 33 -12.95 -6.78 -9.13
C THR A 33 -12.30 -5.53 -9.70
N SER A 34 -12.48 -5.31 -11.01
CA SER A 34 -11.98 -4.10 -11.66
C SER A 34 -12.56 -2.85 -11.01
N ARG A 35 -13.82 -2.91 -10.59
CA ARG A 35 -14.44 -1.79 -9.91
C ARG A 35 -13.76 -1.48 -8.58
N SER A 36 -13.48 -2.51 -7.79
CA SER A 36 -12.82 -2.32 -6.52
C SER A 36 -11.42 -1.75 -6.69
N ILE A 37 -10.68 -2.26 -7.68
CA ILE A 37 -9.34 -1.76 -7.95
C ILE A 37 -9.39 -0.30 -8.37
N ARG A 38 -10.33 0.06 -9.21
CA ARG A 38 -10.48 1.44 -9.65
C ARG A 38 -10.80 2.35 -8.47
N LYS A 39 -11.67 1.89 -7.57
CA LYS A 39 -12.07 2.68 -6.42
C LYS A 39 -10.87 2.96 -5.52
N LEU A 40 -10.10 1.93 -5.19
CA LEU A 40 -8.97 2.13 -4.27
C LEU A 40 -7.85 2.95 -4.92
N THR A 41 -7.59 2.75 -6.20
CA THR A 41 -6.53 3.53 -6.85
C THR A 41 -6.94 4.98 -7.04
N ASN A 42 -8.24 5.25 -7.24
CA ASN A 42 -8.70 6.62 -7.29
C ASN A 42 -8.55 7.30 -5.93
N GLN A 43 -8.83 6.59 -4.84
CA GLN A 43 -8.63 7.14 -3.52
C GLN A 43 -7.16 7.50 -3.30
N MET A 44 -6.25 6.64 -3.73
CA MET A 44 -4.82 6.91 -3.61
C MET A 44 -4.41 8.10 -4.47
N THR A 45 -4.90 8.16 -5.71
CA THR A 45 -4.54 9.22 -6.63
C THR A 45 -5.04 10.57 -6.14
N GLU A 46 -6.21 10.59 -5.51
CA GLU A 46 -6.83 11.83 -5.06
C GLU A 46 -6.32 12.31 -3.70
N SER A 47 -5.55 11.48 -3.01
CA SER A 47 -4.97 11.91 -1.75
C SER A 47 -3.92 12.98 -2.02
N ASN A 48 -3.86 13.97 -1.13
CA ASN A 48 -2.96 15.09 -1.33
C ASN A 48 -1.65 14.97 -0.58
N ASP A 49 -1.48 13.92 0.17
CA ASP A 49 -0.21 13.74 0.85
C ASP A 49 0.15 12.25 0.88
N TYR A 50 1.43 12.04 1.02
CA TYR A 50 1.99 10.69 0.95
C TYR A 50 1.50 9.81 2.11
N ASP A 51 1.38 10.39 3.31
CA ASP A 51 0.92 9.62 4.46
C ASP A 51 -0.48 9.07 4.23
N ARG A 52 -1.34 9.89 3.66
CA ARG A 52 -2.71 9.45 3.39
C ARG A 52 -2.73 8.37 2.33
N LEU A 53 -1.93 8.53 1.29
CA LEU A 53 -1.82 7.52 0.24
C LEU A 53 -1.36 6.19 0.83
N VAL A 54 -0.35 6.24 1.70
CA VAL A 54 0.17 5.05 2.35
C VAL A 54 -0.88 4.40 3.24
N GLN A 55 -1.66 5.20 3.96
CA GLN A 55 -2.68 4.63 4.83
C GLN A 55 -3.77 3.93 4.02
N ILE A 56 -4.15 4.49 2.87
CA ILE A 56 -5.10 3.83 1.99
C ILE A 56 -4.53 2.50 1.49
N PHE A 57 -3.27 2.52 1.06
CA PHE A 57 -2.60 1.32 0.59
C PHE A 57 -2.60 0.25 1.68
N LEU A 58 -2.24 0.62 2.90
CA LEU A 58 -2.17 -0.33 4.00
C LEU A 58 -3.55 -0.80 4.45
N PHE A 59 -4.57 0.02 4.30
CA PHE A 59 -5.92 -0.42 4.61
C PHE A 59 -6.30 -1.65 3.79
N TYR A 60 -5.93 -1.65 2.52
CA TYR A 60 -6.28 -2.76 1.64
C TYR A 60 -5.26 -3.88 1.65
N PHE A 61 -3.99 -3.57 1.82
CA PHE A 61 -2.91 -4.55 1.61
C PHE A 61 -1.97 -4.72 2.80
N GLY A 62 -2.26 -4.10 3.93
CA GLY A 62 -1.36 -4.14 5.08
C GLY A 62 -1.14 -5.53 5.65
N ASP A 63 -2.06 -6.46 5.38
CA ASP A 63 -1.87 -7.84 5.83
C ASP A 63 -0.87 -8.59 4.96
N TYR A 64 -0.50 -8.03 3.82
CA TYR A 64 0.36 -8.71 2.85
C TYR A 64 1.69 -8.01 2.63
N VAL A 65 1.81 -6.75 3.02
CA VAL A 65 2.97 -5.93 2.69
C VAL A 65 3.37 -5.07 3.88
N ASP A 66 4.68 -4.99 4.12
CA ASP A 66 5.24 -4.01 5.04
C ASP A 66 6.01 -2.97 4.25
N LEU A 67 5.91 -1.72 4.67
CA LEU A 67 6.66 -0.63 4.08
C LEU A 67 7.85 -0.35 4.98
N VAL A 68 9.04 -0.48 4.44
CA VAL A 68 10.28 -0.39 5.24
C VAL A 68 11.21 0.66 4.65
N ASN A 69 12.17 1.10 5.46
CA ASN A 69 13.22 1.98 4.98
C ASN A 69 14.42 1.17 4.50
N SER A 70 15.48 1.83 4.08
CA SER A 70 16.65 1.15 3.56
C SER A 70 17.37 0.27 4.59
N ALA A 71 17.11 0.51 5.86
CA ALA A 71 17.68 -0.32 6.91
C ALA A 71 16.79 -1.53 7.24
N GLY A 72 15.66 -1.67 6.53
CA GLY A 72 14.75 -2.78 6.78
C GLY A 72 13.79 -2.54 7.93
N GLU A 73 13.74 -1.32 8.43
CA GLU A 73 12.85 -0.98 9.55
C GLU A 73 11.48 -0.57 9.03
N LYS A 74 10.44 -1.07 9.68
CA LYS A 74 9.09 -0.75 9.30
C LYS A 74 8.81 0.73 9.54
N GLN A 75 8.35 1.42 8.50
CA GLN A 75 8.11 2.86 8.57
C GLN A 75 6.67 3.23 8.81
N TYR A 76 5.75 2.45 8.26
CA TYR A 76 4.34 2.75 8.36
C TYR A 76 3.59 1.52 8.79
N SER A 77 2.55 1.72 9.59
CA SER A 77 1.62 0.66 9.89
C SER A 77 0.23 1.22 9.76
N TYR A 78 -0.72 0.36 9.45
CA TYR A 78 -2.10 0.78 9.35
C TYR A 78 -2.59 1.16 10.75
N LYS A 79 -3.16 2.35 10.86
CA LYS A 79 -3.67 2.84 12.12
C LYS A 79 -5.14 2.55 12.21
N ARG A 80 -5.48 1.58 13.02
CA ARG A 80 -6.87 1.23 13.23
C ARG A 80 -7.50 2.21 14.19
N LYS A 81 -8.72 2.55 13.90
CA LYS A 81 -9.43 3.47 14.74
C LYS A 81 -10.45 2.76 15.55
N TYR A 82 -10.09 2.08 16.54
CA TYR A 82 -11.06 1.57 17.45
C TYR A 82 -10.42 1.07 18.69
N LYS A 83 -11.20 0.94 19.02
CA LYS A 83 -10.98 0.59 20.01
C LYS A 83 -11.42 0.10 20.30
#